data_aa6f1fca550802e561eebcb603c42647
#
_entry.id   aa6f1fca550802e561eebcb603c42647
#
_cell.length_a   1.000
_cell.length_b   1.000
_cell.length_c   1.000
_cell.angle_alpha   90.00
_cell.angle_beta   90.00
_cell.angle_gamma   90.00
#
_symmetry.space_group_name_H-M   'P 1'
#
loop_
_entity.id
_entity.type
_entity.pdbx_description
1 polymer ?
#
loop_
_entity_poly.entity_id
_entity_poly.type
_entity_poly.pdbx_seq_one_letter_code
_entity_poly.pdbx_strand_id
1 'polypeptide(L)'
;VAEYPLTPARRVAGRVVAWSLAAVLTVFVLAAAWIGVRGYLAYTHLQDARAQAADVTAALSDPASAGDVVARVSADTSAARELTSDPVWRLAEGLPWLGSQLSAVATVTAAVDDVASDAVRPLTDAAASFSLDSLRPTDGRFDLATLAALREPAATTAERLRAAAADIDAVRTEELVAPLRAPVSDVQDLLDEVAGGADALERATTLMPEMLGANGPRNYLVLFQNNAEWRSLGGIAGAMAVVHTEDGRISLAGQGDTGDFQRNIGPITPLPSELQQIFGTRPTRFIQNVTQVPDFTVGAPIAREMWRNVFGLDVDGVIAVDPVALSYFLEATGPVTLPTGDVLSADTAVPLLLNEVYLRYENPRDQDAFFAAATAAVFGVVSSGDTDPKKLVEALARAGQERRLALWNADPVDQAVLDGTSLQARLPESDDETTRFGVYLNDSTGSKMDYYMRAATSVGWCTDTEGAPEAELTVRLRSDAPADAATLPDYITGDGSFGTPAGSTETLAYLYLPPGAEVVGAVADGSGGATGFGGGYHDGRRVLTWSTVLAPGEEAVATVRVRTSQTPHLEAVVTPLATPLEDAGFAPACSATGE
;
A
#
# COMPACT_ATOMS: atom_id res chain seq x y z
N VAL A 1 52.95 65.04 0.23
CA VAL A 1 52.93 63.57 0.36
C VAL A 1 54.04 63.05 -0.52
N ALA A 2 55.18 62.60 0.09
CA ALA A 2 56.29 62.03 -0.68
C ALA A 2 55.91 60.62 -1.17
N GLU A 3 55.80 60.48 -2.45
CA GLU A 3 55.72 59.14 -3.10
C GLU A 3 57.14 58.51 -3.02
N TYR A 4 57.23 57.46 -2.16
CA TYR A 4 58.47 56.64 -2.13
C TYR A 4 58.45 55.72 -3.36
N PRO A 5 59.41 55.78 -4.29
CA PRO A 5 59.45 54.87 -5.43
C PRO A 5 59.72 53.46 -4.94
N LEU A 6 58.84 52.50 -5.32
CA LEU A 6 59.01 51.08 -5.04
C LEU A 6 60.38 50.61 -5.53
N THR A 7 61.11 49.86 -4.71
CA THR A 7 62.41 49.28 -5.06
C THR A 7 62.23 48.27 -6.22
N PRO A 8 63.24 48.08 -7.10
CA PRO A 8 63.14 47.14 -8.26
C PRO A 8 62.68 45.74 -7.88
N ALA A 9 63.10 45.22 -6.72
CA ALA A 9 62.68 43.92 -6.20
C ALA A 9 61.18 43.85 -5.89
N ARG A 10 60.58 44.93 -5.32
CA ARG A 10 59.14 45.01 -5.07
C ARG A 10 58.30 45.09 -6.37
N ARG A 11 58.81 45.69 -7.43
CA ARG A 11 58.16 45.75 -8.75
C ARG A 11 58.19 44.39 -9.44
N VAL A 12 59.30 43.62 -9.33
CA VAL A 12 59.43 42.26 -9.85
C VAL A 12 58.51 41.32 -9.06
N ALA A 13 58.53 41.39 -7.73
CA ALA A 13 57.61 40.61 -6.86
C ALA A 13 56.13 40.90 -7.18
N GLY A 14 55.76 42.20 -7.34
CA GLY A 14 54.39 42.58 -7.73
C GLY A 14 53.96 42.04 -9.10
N ARG A 15 54.87 42.01 -10.09
CA ARG A 15 54.59 41.39 -11.41
C ARG A 15 54.44 39.88 -11.32
N VAL A 16 55.29 39.18 -10.56
CA VAL A 16 55.17 37.74 -10.35
C VAL A 16 53.84 37.39 -9.70
N VAL A 17 53.45 38.13 -8.62
CA VAL A 17 52.15 37.96 -7.96
C VAL A 17 51.00 38.23 -8.94
N ALA A 18 51.06 39.29 -9.76
CA ALA A 18 50.00 39.62 -10.71
C ALA A 18 49.87 38.54 -11.79
N TRP A 19 51.00 38.03 -12.33
CA TRP A 19 50.98 36.92 -13.32
C TRP A 19 50.50 35.60 -12.70
N SER A 20 50.87 35.29 -11.46
CA SER A 20 50.37 34.12 -10.73
C SER A 20 48.85 34.21 -10.48
N LEU A 21 48.34 35.36 -10.06
CA LEU A 21 46.89 35.61 -9.90
C LEU A 21 46.16 35.51 -11.25
N ALA A 22 46.69 36.06 -12.33
CA ALA A 22 46.13 35.96 -13.65
C ALA A 22 46.09 34.49 -14.15
N ALA A 23 47.17 33.72 -13.92
CA ALA A 23 47.23 32.30 -14.25
C ALA A 23 46.18 31.50 -13.45
N VAL A 24 46.07 31.72 -12.12
CA VAL A 24 45.04 31.07 -11.27
C VAL A 24 43.65 31.43 -11.73
N LEU A 25 43.37 32.71 -12.03
CA LEU A 25 42.07 33.13 -12.54
C LEU A 25 41.76 32.46 -13.91
N THR A 26 42.73 32.37 -14.80
CA THR A 26 42.58 31.72 -16.09
C THR A 26 42.24 30.21 -15.93
N VAL A 27 42.96 29.52 -15.05
CA VAL A 27 42.68 28.11 -14.74
C VAL A 27 41.28 27.96 -14.16
N PHE A 28 40.88 28.87 -13.24
CA PHE A 28 39.54 28.85 -12.68
C PHE A 28 38.42 29.09 -13.70
N VAL A 29 38.59 30.06 -14.59
CA VAL A 29 37.66 30.31 -15.70
C VAL A 29 37.55 29.11 -16.66
N LEU A 30 38.68 28.49 -16.98
CA LEU A 30 38.70 27.28 -17.83
C LEU A 30 38.02 26.10 -17.14
N ALA A 31 38.25 25.89 -15.84
CA ALA A 31 37.61 24.84 -15.08
C ALA A 31 36.10 25.09 -14.96
N ALA A 32 35.67 26.33 -14.70
CA ALA A 32 34.26 26.69 -14.66
C ALA A 32 33.55 26.49 -16.01
N ALA A 33 34.21 26.88 -17.11
CA ALA A 33 33.71 26.62 -18.48
C ALA A 33 33.62 25.12 -18.78
N TRP A 34 34.63 24.34 -18.37
CA TRP A 34 34.64 22.88 -18.49
C TRP A 34 33.47 22.23 -17.78
N ILE A 35 33.26 22.57 -16.49
CA ILE A 35 32.15 22.07 -15.68
C ILE A 35 30.80 22.48 -16.29
N GLY A 36 30.67 23.74 -16.72
CA GLY A 36 29.44 24.24 -17.32
C GLY A 36 29.05 23.51 -18.61
N VAL A 37 30.04 23.26 -19.51
CA VAL A 37 29.78 22.49 -20.75
C VAL A 37 29.39 21.06 -20.42
N ARG A 38 30.12 20.39 -19.53
CA ARG A 38 29.86 18.98 -19.17
C ARG A 38 28.53 18.82 -18.44
N GLY A 39 28.20 19.75 -17.52
CA GLY A 39 26.90 19.76 -16.85
C GLY A 39 25.74 19.95 -17.83
N TYR A 40 25.91 20.84 -18.83
CA TYR A 40 24.90 21.01 -19.87
C TYR A 40 24.74 19.74 -20.76
N LEU A 41 25.84 19.11 -21.14
CA LEU A 41 25.79 17.86 -21.92
C LEU A 41 25.19 16.71 -21.09
N ALA A 42 25.55 16.58 -19.81
CA ALA A 42 24.95 15.59 -18.93
C ALA A 42 23.42 15.80 -18.80
N TYR A 43 22.99 17.05 -18.65
CA TYR A 43 21.59 17.41 -18.64
C TYR A 43 20.86 17.00 -19.94
N THR A 44 21.45 17.23 -21.12
CA THR A 44 20.84 16.84 -22.39
C THR A 44 20.69 15.32 -22.51
N HIS A 45 21.71 14.54 -22.11
CA HIS A 45 21.64 13.09 -22.09
C HIS A 45 20.57 12.56 -21.11
N LEU A 46 20.43 13.17 -19.92
CA LEU A 46 19.35 12.81 -19.00
C LEU A 46 17.95 13.13 -19.54
N GLN A 47 17.81 14.24 -20.28
CA GLN A 47 16.54 14.57 -20.94
C GLN A 47 16.21 13.56 -22.07
N ASP A 48 17.19 13.15 -22.84
CA ASP A 48 17.04 12.15 -23.89
C ASP A 48 16.68 10.78 -23.27
N ALA A 49 17.35 10.38 -22.18
CA ALA A 49 17.04 9.19 -21.42
C ALA A 49 15.60 9.21 -20.85
N ARG A 50 15.19 10.36 -20.28
CA ARG A 50 13.82 10.54 -19.76
C ARG A 50 12.76 10.41 -20.86
N ALA A 51 12.99 11.02 -22.03
CA ALA A 51 12.08 10.93 -23.16
C ALA A 51 11.93 9.48 -23.64
N GLN A 52 13.05 8.73 -23.68
CA GLN A 52 13.06 7.32 -24.08
C GLN A 52 12.48 6.39 -23.00
N ALA A 53 12.64 6.73 -21.72
CA ALA A 53 12.05 5.96 -20.60
C ALA A 53 10.52 5.89 -20.67
N ALA A 54 9.85 6.93 -21.17
CA ALA A 54 8.41 6.90 -21.42
C ALA A 54 8.01 5.82 -22.46
N ASP A 55 8.91 5.53 -23.42
CA ASP A 55 8.71 4.48 -24.41
C ASP A 55 8.97 3.07 -23.85
N VAL A 56 9.73 2.93 -22.76
CA VAL A 56 9.98 1.63 -22.09
C VAL A 56 8.68 1.04 -21.57
N THR A 57 7.82 1.86 -20.96
CA THR A 57 6.51 1.41 -20.44
C THR A 57 5.62 0.87 -21.58
N ALA A 58 5.67 1.51 -22.75
CA ALA A 58 4.95 1.04 -23.93
C ALA A 58 5.60 -0.23 -24.53
N ALA A 59 6.94 -0.31 -24.49
CA ALA A 59 7.72 -1.43 -25.03
C ALA A 59 7.67 -2.69 -24.14
N LEU A 60 7.30 -2.58 -22.84
CA LEU A 60 7.06 -3.75 -21.98
C LEU A 60 5.95 -4.67 -22.52
N SER A 61 5.12 -4.15 -23.43
CA SER A 61 4.13 -4.96 -24.16
C SER A 61 4.74 -5.74 -25.33
N ASP A 62 5.98 -5.43 -25.74
CA ASP A 62 6.75 -6.13 -26.79
C ASP A 62 8.21 -6.29 -26.32
N PRO A 63 8.56 -7.44 -25.70
CA PRO A 63 9.89 -7.69 -25.15
C PRO A 63 11.05 -7.55 -26.16
N ALA A 64 10.78 -7.75 -27.47
CA ALA A 64 11.81 -7.61 -28.50
C ALA A 64 12.20 -6.13 -28.73
N SER A 65 11.28 -5.19 -28.56
CA SER A 65 11.54 -3.75 -28.68
C SER A 65 12.06 -3.13 -27.37
N ALA A 66 11.74 -3.74 -26.22
CA ALA A 66 12.16 -3.26 -24.90
C ALA A 66 13.70 -3.25 -24.76
N GLY A 67 14.38 -4.30 -25.24
CA GLY A 67 15.84 -4.41 -25.18
C GLY A 67 16.57 -3.26 -25.87
N ASP A 68 16.10 -2.86 -27.06
CA ASP A 68 16.69 -1.75 -27.82
C ASP A 68 16.46 -0.39 -27.14
N VAL A 69 15.29 -0.19 -26.53
CA VAL A 69 14.99 1.06 -25.79
C VAL A 69 15.87 1.14 -24.54
N VAL A 70 15.94 0.08 -23.75
CA VAL A 70 16.78 0.01 -22.54
C VAL A 70 18.26 0.21 -22.89
N ALA A 71 18.76 -0.37 -24.00
CA ALA A 71 20.13 -0.15 -24.43
C ALA A 71 20.43 1.32 -24.77
N ARG A 72 19.49 2.05 -25.38
CA ARG A 72 19.65 3.49 -25.65
C ARG A 72 19.63 4.31 -24.36
N VAL A 73 18.67 4.05 -23.46
CA VAL A 73 18.60 4.71 -22.16
C VAL A 73 19.90 4.51 -21.39
N SER A 74 20.39 3.27 -21.31
CA SER A 74 21.67 2.94 -20.65
C SER A 74 22.86 3.67 -21.29
N ALA A 75 22.88 3.84 -22.62
CA ALA A 75 23.95 4.59 -23.28
C ALA A 75 23.94 6.07 -22.92
N ASP A 76 22.77 6.70 -22.85
CA ASP A 76 22.64 8.12 -22.49
C ASP A 76 22.93 8.34 -21.00
N THR A 77 22.48 7.46 -20.10
CA THR A 77 22.78 7.57 -18.67
C THR A 77 24.28 7.37 -18.38
N SER A 78 24.92 6.41 -19.04
CA SER A 78 26.37 6.19 -18.92
C SER A 78 27.17 7.40 -19.43
N ALA A 79 26.74 8.02 -20.54
CA ALA A 79 27.36 9.25 -21.05
C ALA A 79 27.20 10.41 -20.03
N ALA A 80 26.04 10.56 -19.42
CA ALA A 80 25.81 11.56 -18.39
C ALA A 80 26.71 11.36 -17.16
N ARG A 81 26.86 10.11 -16.70
CA ARG A 81 27.75 9.73 -15.60
C ARG A 81 29.22 10.03 -15.92
N GLU A 82 29.71 9.67 -17.11
CA GLU A 82 31.09 9.98 -17.54
C GLU A 82 31.34 11.49 -17.54
N LEU A 83 30.35 12.30 -17.92
CA LEU A 83 30.45 13.75 -17.96
C LEU A 83 30.56 14.38 -16.56
N THR A 84 30.04 13.74 -15.52
CA THR A 84 29.99 14.25 -14.14
C THR A 84 30.97 13.56 -13.18
N SER A 85 31.79 12.61 -13.66
CA SER A 85 32.72 11.83 -12.84
C SER A 85 34.20 12.12 -13.06
N ASP A 86 34.56 13.11 -13.88
CA ASP A 86 35.95 13.44 -14.19
C ASP A 86 36.68 14.13 -13.01
N PRO A 87 38.05 14.15 -13.01
CA PRO A 87 38.83 14.69 -11.91
C PRO A 87 38.58 16.19 -11.63
N VAL A 88 38.22 17.00 -12.65
CA VAL A 88 37.94 18.44 -12.46
C VAL A 88 36.60 18.61 -11.76
N TRP A 89 35.62 17.81 -12.14
CA TRP A 89 34.30 17.77 -11.48
C TRP A 89 34.44 17.40 -10.00
N ARG A 90 35.11 16.26 -9.70
CA ARG A 90 35.35 15.79 -8.32
C ARG A 90 36.10 16.78 -7.45
N LEU A 91 37.08 17.49 -8.01
CA LEU A 91 37.77 18.56 -7.28
C LEU A 91 36.85 19.74 -6.97
N ALA A 92 35.91 20.04 -7.86
CA ALA A 92 34.97 21.14 -7.68
C ALA A 92 33.84 20.79 -6.68
N GLU A 93 33.53 19.51 -6.48
CA GLU A 93 32.64 19.04 -5.41
C GLU A 93 33.14 19.40 -4.01
N GLY A 94 34.43 19.61 -3.82
CA GLY A 94 35.02 20.10 -2.58
C GLY A 94 34.85 21.60 -2.32
N LEU A 95 34.27 22.39 -3.24
CA LEU A 95 34.09 23.82 -3.10
C LEU A 95 32.90 24.14 -2.19
N PRO A 96 33.04 25.16 -1.30
CA PRO A 96 31.90 25.61 -0.48
C PRO A 96 30.72 26.04 -1.36
N TRP A 97 29.51 25.64 -1.01
CA TRP A 97 28.22 25.92 -1.67
C TRP A 97 28.06 25.31 -3.08
N LEU A 98 29.05 25.48 -3.98
CA LEU A 98 28.99 24.90 -5.33
C LEU A 98 29.15 23.37 -5.29
N GLY A 99 29.90 22.87 -4.31
CA GLY A 99 30.17 21.44 -4.18
C GLY A 99 28.92 20.60 -3.98
N SER A 100 27.97 21.03 -3.13
CA SER A 100 26.70 20.33 -2.93
C SER A 100 25.86 20.26 -4.22
N GLN A 101 25.89 21.30 -5.06
CA GLN A 101 25.20 21.31 -6.35
C GLN A 101 25.79 20.30 -7.34
N LEU A 102 27.12 20.25 -7.43
CA LEU A 102 27.84 19.35 -8.33
C LEU A 102 27.76 17.89 -7.87
N SER A 103 27.85 17.67 -6.56
CA SER A 103 27.68 16.35 -5.96
C SER A 103 26.27 15.82 -6.19
N ALA A 104 25.23 16.63 -6.02
CA ALA A 104 23.86 16.22 -6.30
C ALA A 104 23.67 15.76 -7.76
N VAL A 105 24.22 16.53 -8.73
CA VAL A 105 24.16 16.15 -10.15
C VAL A 105 24.94 14.86 -10.40
N ALA A 106 26.11 14.69 -9.81
CA ALA A 106 26.91 13.48 -9.96
C ALA A 106 26.20 12.25 -9.35
N THR A 107 25.57 12.41 -8.18
CA THR A 107 24.79 11.35 -7.52
C THR A 107 23.58 10.94 -8.38
N VAL A 108 22.82 11.90 -8.89
CA VAL A 108 21.67 11.63 -9.78
C VAL A 108 22.12 10.87 -11.04
N THR A 109 23.17 11.34 -11.73
CA THR A 109 23.65 10.67 -12.94
C THR A 109 24.18 9.27 -12.66
N ALA A 110 24.84 9.05 -11.53
CA ALA A 110 25.33 7.74 -11.12
C ALA A 110 24.15 6.79 -10.80
N ALA A 111 23.19 7.23 -9.99
CA ALA A 111 22.04 6.43 -9.59
C ALA A 111 21.18 6.02 -10.80
N VAL A 112 20.89 6.95 -11.72
CA VAL A 112 20.10 6.66 -12.91
C VAL A 112 20.86 5.71 -13.87
N ASP A 113 22.19 5.82 -13.98
CA ASP A 113 23.02 4.91 -14.77
C ASP A 113 23.08 3.51 -14.15
N ASP A 114 23.27 3.39 -12.84
CA ASP A 114 23.26 2.11 -12.11
C ASP A 114 21.91 1.41 -12.27
N VAL A 115 20.79 2.16 -12.20
CA VAL A 115 19.45 1.62 -12.45
C VAL A 115 19.31 1.12 -13.89
N ALA A 116 19.67 1.94 -14.89
CA ALA A 116 19.48 1.57 -16.29
C ALA A 116 20.35 0.37 -16.71
N SER A 117 21.61 0.34 -16.24
CA SER A 117 22.62 -0.63 -16.67
C SER A 117 22.64 -1.90 -15.83
N ASP A 118 22.49 -1.77 -14.51
CA ASP A 118 22.72 -2.86 -13.56
C ASP A 118 21.40 -3.43 -12.97
N ALA A 119 20.29 -2.68 -13.02
CA ALA A 119 19.00 -3.14 -12.54
C ALA A 119 18.06 -3.54 -13.70
N VAL A 120 17.76 -2.61 -14.61
CA VAL A 120 16.73 -2.82 -15.65
C VAL A 120 17.23 -3.76 -16.75
N ARG A 121 18.46 -3.64 -17.17
CA ARG A 121 19.01 -4.45 -18.27
C ARG A 121 19.04 -5.95 -17.97
N PRO A 122 19.54 -6.45 -16.81
CA PRO A 122 19.48 -7.88 -16.49
C PRO A 122 18.04 -8.42 -16.41
N LEU A 123 17.09 -7.62 -15.92
CA LEU A 123 15.70 -8.00 -15.88
C LEU A 123 15.09 -8.11 -17.29
N THR A 124 15.41 -7.17 -18.19
CA THR A 124 14.94 -7.24 -19.59
C THR A 124 15.60 -8.37 -20.38
N ASP A 125 16.87 -8.66 -20.14
CA ASP A 125 17.58 -9.81 -20.74
C ASP A 125 16.97 -11.14 -20.27
N ALA A 126 16.61 -11.25 -19.00
CA ALA A 126 15.85 -12.38 -18.45
C ALA A 126 14.43 -12.44 -19.06
N ALA A 127 13.73 -11.30 -19.14
CA ALA A 127 12.39 -11.20 -19.70
C ALA A 127 12.36 -11.47 -21.22
N ALA A 128 13.44 -11.23 -21.98
CA ALA A 128 13.53 -11.57 -23.40
C ALA A 128 13.56 -13.08 -23.66
N SER A 129 14.00 -13.87 -22.67
CA SER A 129 13.92 -15.34 -22.69
C SER A 129 12.59 -15.88 -22.13
N PHE A 130 11.70 -14.97 -21.68
CA PHE A 130 10.49 -15.23 -20.94
C PHE A 130 9.32 -14.41 -21.54
N SER A 131 8.21 -15.05 -21.83
CA SER A 131 6.99 -14.33 -22.21
C SER A 131 6.03 -14.28 -21.03
N LEU A 132 5.34 -13.15 -20.81
CA LEU A 132 4.28 -13.06 -19.81
C LEU A 132 3.19 -14.15 -20.03
N ASP A 133 3.05 -14.62 -21.26
CA ASP A 133 2.18 -15.74 -21.59
C ASP A 133 2.62 -17.07 -20.96
N SER A 134 3.92 -17.22 -20.61
CA SER A 134 4.41 -18.41 -19.89
C SER A 134 4.01 -18.45 -18.41
N LEU A 135 3.50 -17.32 -17.88
CA LEU A 135 2.84 -17.28 -16.55
C LEU A 135 1.44 -17.87 -16.58
N ARG A 136 0.86 -18.08 -17.78
CA ARG A 136 -0.44 -18.74 -17.88
C ARG A 136 -0.29 -20.22 -17.55
N PRO A 137 -1.18 -20.78 -16.71
CA PRO A 137 -1.15 -22.21 -16.47
C PRO A 137 -1.42 -22.97 -17.78
N THR A 138 -0.58 -23.96 -18.06
CA THR A 138 -0.77 -24.91 -19.17
C THR A 138 -1.32 -26.19 -18.58
N ASP A 139 -2.46 -26.69 -19.09
CA ASP A 139 -3.17 -27.83 -18.53
C ASP A 139 -3.50 -27.69 -17.02
N GLY A 140 -3.80 -26.46 -16.57
CA GLY A 140 -4.10 -26.14 -15.18
C GLY A 140 -2.88 -26.17 -14.25
N ARG A 141 -1.66 -26.04 -14.80
CA ARG A 141 -0.40 -26.03 -14.04
C ARG A 141 0.43 -24.81 -14.39
N PHE A 142 0.88 -24.10 -13.37
CA PHE A 142 1.88 -23.02 -13.49
C PHE A 142 3.28 -23.59 -13.67
N ASP A 143 4.09 -22.95 -14.51
CA ASP A 143 5.49 -23.34 -14.70
C ASP A 143 6.36 -22.79 -13.56
N LEU A 144 6.56 -23.62 -12.54
CA LEU A 144 7.37 -23.26 -11.36
C LEU A 144 8.84 -23.02 -11.70
N ALA A 145 9.38 -23.71 -12.74
CA ALA A 145 10.79 -23.52 -13.13
C ALA A 145 11.01 -22.12 -13.72
N THR A 146 10.06 -21.67 -14.52
CA THR A 146 10.07 -20.31 -15.06
C THR A 146 9.94 -19.26 -13.98
N LEU A 147 9.02 -19.43 -13.02
CA LEU A 147 8.89 -18.51 -11.88
C LEU A 147 10.16 -18.47 -11.03
N ALA A 148 10.77 -19.63 -10.73
CA ALA A 148 11.99 -19.72 -9.96
C ALA A 148 13.20 -19.07 -10.67
N ALA A 149 13.24 -19.12 -12.00
CA ALA A 149 14.32 -18.49 -12.79
C ALA A 149 14.30 -16.95 -12.71
N LEU A 150 13.17 -16.34 -12.39
CA LEU A 150 13.04 -14.88 -12.20
C LEU A 150 13.52 -14.41 -10.83
N ARG A 151 13.68 -15.30 -9.85
CA ARG A 151 14.00 -14.94 -8.46
C ARG A 151 15.32 -14.16 -8.35
N GLU A 152 16.39 -14.67 -8.93
CA GLU A 152 17.71 -14.03 -8.83
C GLU A 152 17.77 -12.68 -9.59
N PRO A 153 17.27 -12.56 -10.84
CA PRO A 153 17.18 -11.27 -11.51
C PRO A 153 16.32 -10.26 -10.75
N ALA A 154 15.16 -10.66 -10.20
CA ALA A 154 14.29 -9.78 -9.43
C ALA A 154 14.96 -9.28 -8.15
N ALA A 155 15.63 -10.18 -7.39
CA ALA A 155 16.36 -9.81 -6.18
C ALA A 155 17.51 -8.85 -6.47
N THR A 156 18.28 -9.09 -7.55
CA THR A 156 19.36 -8.18 -7.96
C THR A 156 18.82 -6.81 -8.35
N THR A 157 17.72 -6.78 -9.11
CA THR A 157 17.06 -5.53 -9.50
C THR A 157 16.58 -4.74 -8.29
N ALA A 158 15.90 -5.39 -7.33
CA ALA A 158 15.41 -4.75 -6.12
C ALA A 158 16.56 -4.21 -5.26
N GLU A 159 17.65 -4.97 -5.09
CA GLU A 159 18.83 -4.51 -4.35
C GLU A 159 19.45 -3.25 -4.97
N ARG A 160 19.59 -3.22 -6.31
CA ARG A 160 20.18 -2.08 -7.03
C ARG A 160 19.30 -0.85 -6.96
N LEU A 161 17.99 -1.03 -7.13
CA LEU A 161 17.04 0.08 -7.04
C LEU A 161 16.96 0.66 -5.62
N ARG A 162 16.96 -0.18 -4.58
CA ARG A 162 17.03 0.29 -3.18
C ARG A 162 18.32 1.06 -2.90
N ALA A 163 19.45 0.59 -3.41
CA ALA A 163 20.72 1.31 -3.26
C ALA A 163 20.69 2.67 -3.97
N ALA A 164 20.17 2.72 -5.20
CA ALA A 164 20.04 3.97 -5.95
C ALA A 164 19.08 4.97 -5.28
N ALA A 165 17.93 4.49 -4.78
CA ALA A 165 16.99 5.32 -4.02
C ALA A 165 17.66 5.90 -2.76
N ALA A 166 18.33 5.06 -1.96
CA ALA A 166 19.04 5.52 -0.76
C ALA A 166 20.14 6.55 -1.05
N ASP A 167 20.87 6.39 -2.16
CA ASP A 167 21.90 7.36 -2.57
C ASP A 167 21.30 8.71 -2.94
N ILE A 168 20.12 8.72 -3.59
CA ILE A 168 19.41 9.94 -3.96
C ILE A 168 18.74 10.57 -2.75
N ASP A 169 18.17 9.81 -1.84
CA ASP A 169 17.56 10.33 -0.60
C ASP A 169 18.57 11.01 0.32
N ALA A 170 19.83 10.59 0.25
CA ALA A 170 20.91 11.27 0.96
C ALA A 170 21.19 12.69 0.43
N VAL A 171 20.64 13.07 -0.74
CA VAL A 171 20.77 14.40 -1.33
C VAL A 171 19.79 15.37 -0.67
N ARG A 172 20.29 16.32 0.11
CA ARG A 172 19.48 17.35 0.76
C ARG A 172 18.99 18.41 -0.23
N THR A 173 17.76 18.27 -0.69
CA THR A 173 17.16 19.15 -1.70
C THR A 173 17.04 20.59 -1.27
N GLU A 174 16.91 20.87 0.05
CA GLU A 174 16.83 22.23 0.63
C GLU A 174 18.13 23.04 0.41
N GLU A 175 19.28 22.37 0.30
CA GLU A 175 20.57 23.00 0.05
C GLU A 175 20.80 23.31 -1.44
N LEU A 176 19.92 22.82 -2.32
CA LEU A 176 20.05 22.98 -3.76
C LEU A 176 19.45 24.30 -4.25
N VAL A 177 20.05 24.83 -5.34
CA VAL A 177 19.45 25.95 -6.07
C VAL A 177 18.14 25.56 -6.72
N ALA A 178 17.20 26.48 -6.84
CA ALA A 178 15.86 26.24 -7.34
C ALA A 178 15.80 25.42 -8.66
N PRO A 179 16.67 25.64 -9.66
CA PRO A 179 16.65 24.84 -10.90
C PRO A 179 17.01 23.35 -10.74
N LEU A 180 17.71 22.97 -9.65
CA LEU A 180 18.10 21.58 -9.38
C LEU A 180 17.14 20.88 -8.40
N ARG A 181 16.46 21.64 -7.56
CA ARG A 181 15.61 21.10 -6.48
C ARG A 181 14.49 20.21 -7.03
N ALA A 182 13.65 20.75 -7.92
CA ALA A 182 12.53 20.01 -8.47
C ALA A 182 12.96 18.77 -9.28
N PRO A 183 13.95 18.85 -10.22
CA PRO A 183 14.42 17.65 -10.91
C PRO A 183 15.00 16.55 -10.00
N VAL A 184 15.66 16.91 -8.90
CA VAL A 184 16.20 15.92 -7.96
C VAL A 184 15.05 15.28 -7.18
N SER A 185 14.08 16.07 -6.71
CA SER A 185 12.89 15.54 -6.04
C SER A 185 12.08 14.63 -6.97
N ASP A 186 11.88 15.01 -8.25
CA ASP A 186 11.21 14.15 -9.25
C ASP A 186 11.91 12.79 -9.41
N VAL A 187 13.24 12.76 -9.31
CA VAL A 187 14.02 11.50 -9.40
C VAL A 187 13.92 10.70 -8.10
N GLN A 188 13.89 11.35 -6.93
CA GLN A 188 13.64 10.68 -5.65
C GLN A 188 12.30 9.94 -5.70
N ASP A 189 11.21 10.67 -5.99
CA ASP A 189 9.86 10.12 -6.05
C ASP A 189 9.76 8.94 -7.05
N LEU A 190 10.39 9.08 -8.22
CA LEU A 190 10.41 8.02 -9.25
C LEU A 190 11.19 6.79 -8.80
N LEU A 191 12.36 6.96 -8.17
CA LEU A 191 13.16 5.83 -7.71
C LEU A 191 12.48 5.07 -6.58
N ASP A 192 11.81 5.77 -5.68
CA ASP A 192 11.04 5.16 -4.60
C ASP A 192 9.87 4.31 -5.16
N GLU A 193 9.14 4.85 -6.14
CA GLU A 193 8.06 4.12 -6.81
C GLU A 193 8.58 2.86 -7.51
N VAL A 194 9.67 2.98 -8.27
CA VAL A 194 10.24 1.85 -9.03
C VAL A 194 10.91 0.84 -8.11
N ALA A 195 11.57 1.27 -7.04
CA ALA A 195 12.13 0.39 -6.01
C ALA A 195 11.04 -0.41 -5.31
N GLY A 196 9.93 0.23 -4.95
CA GLY A 196 8.76 -0.44 -4.38
C GLY A 196 8.18 -1.52 -5.32
N GLY A 197 8.13 -1.23 -6.63
CA GLY A 197 7.71 -2.20 -7.65
C GLY A 197 8.67 -3.40 -7.77
N ALA A 198 9.97 -3.15 -7.74
CA ALA A 198 10.98 -4.21 -7.78
C ALA A 198 10.97 -5.08 -6.51
N ASP A 199 10.76 -4.48 -5.35
CA ASP A 199 10.57 -5.19 -4.08
C ASP A 199 9.35 -6.11 -4.13
N ALA A 200 8.25 -5.65 -4.71
CA ALA A 200 7.06 -6.47 -4.90
C ALA A 200 7.32 -7.66 -5.84
N LEU A 201 8.10 -7.45 -6.92
CA LEU A 201 8.50 -8.51 -7.83
C LEU A 201 9.44 -9.53 -7.17
N GLU A 202 10.43 -9.09 -6.38
CA GLU A 202 11.32 -9.95 -5.60
C GLU A 202 10.53 -10.84 -4.64
N ARG A 203 9.58 -10.25 -3.90
CA ARG A 203 8.71 -10.99 -2.99
C ARG A 203 7.82 -11.98 -3.73
N ALA A 204 7.20 -11.55 -4.84
CA ALA A 204 6.34 -12.42 -5.64
C ALA A 204 7.11 -13.63 -6.19
N THR A 205 8.30 -13.42 -6.77
CA THR A 205 9.14 -14.49 -7.32
C THR A 205 9.71 -15.41 -6.24
N THR A 206 9.78 -14.95 -5.00
CA THR A 206 10.19 -15.75 -3.83
C THR A 206 9.04 -16.57 -3.29
N LEU A 207 7.85 -15.97 -3.10
CA LEU A 207 6.71 -16.62 -2.45
C LEU A 207 5.89 -17.50 -3.40
N MET A 208 5.66 -17.06 -4.66
CA MET A 208 4.76 -17.77 -5.56
C MET A 208 5.15 -19.23 -5.81
N PRO A 209 6.42 -19.58 -6.07
CA PRO A 209 6.79 -20.99 -6.25
C PRO A 209 6.46 -21.84 -5.02
N GLU A 210 6.77 -21.33 -3.81
CA GLU A 210 6.48 -22.01 -2.54
C GLU A 210 4.97 -22.15 -2.33
N MET A 211 4.23 -21.07 -2.54
CA MET A 211 2.77 -21.07 -2.42
C MET A 211 2.09 -21.98 -3.45
N LEU A 212 2.70 -22.17 -4.62
CA LEU A 212 2.21 -23.09 -5.66
C LEU A 212 2.68 -24.54 -5.49
N GLY A 213 3.32 -24.85 -4.37
CA GLY A 213 3.67 -26.21 -3.99
C GLY A 213 4.96 -26.73 -4.63
N ALA A 214 5.96 -25.88 -4.89
CA ALA A 214 7.27 -26.27 -5.42
C ALA A 214 8.00 -27.27 -4.51
N ASN A 215 7.85 -27.11 -3.19
CA ASN A 215 8.49 -27.96 -2.17
C ASN A 215 7.50 -28.88 -1.45
N GLY A 216 6.38 -29.19 -2.06
CA GLY A 216 5.33 -30.07 -1.55
C GLY A 216 3.97 -29.38 -1.48
N PRO A 217 2.91 -30.17 -1.21
CA PRO A 217 1.54 -29.66 -1.22
C PRO A 217 1.32 -28.61 -0.14
N ARG A 218 0.52 -27.58 -0.45
CA ARG A 218 0.12 -26.51 0.45
C ARG A 218 -1.40 -26.32 0.43
N ASN A 219 -1.94 -25.88 1.55
CA ASN A 219 -3.33 -25.53 1.72
C ASN A 219 -3.47 -24.10 2.20
N TYR A 220 -4.27 -23.28 1.52
CA TYR A 220 -4.53 -21.89 1.93
C TYR A 220 -6.01 -21.70 2.23
N LEU A 221 -6.31 -21.24 3.44
CA LEU A 221 -7.66 -20.84 3.80
C LEU A 221 -7.93 -19.44 3.26
N VAL A 222 -8.86 -19.33 2.33
CA VAL A 222 -9.33 -18.05 1.78
C VAL A 222 -10.56 -17.59 2.56
N LEU A 223 -10.49 -16.42 3.16
CA LEU A 223 -11.58 -15.73 3.84
C LEU A 223 -12.18 -14.71 2.87
N PHE A 224 -13.41 -14.93 2.41
CA PHE A 224 -14.14 -13.96 1.63
C PHE A 224 -14.83 -12.99 2.57
N GLN A 225 -14.37 -11.74 2.57
CA GLN A 225 -14.88 -10.69 3.43
C GLN A 225 -16.19 -10.10 2.89
N ASN A 226 -17.08 -9.74 3.78
CA ASN A 226 -18.32 -9.04 3.45
C ASN A 226 -18.27 -7.61 4.00
N ASN A 227 -17.94 -6.64 3.14
CA ASN A 227 -17.84 -5.22 3.51
C ASN A 227 -19.21 -4.53 3.73
N ALA A 228 -20.33 -5.26 3.60
CA ALA A 228 -21.63 -4.80 4.06
C ALA A 228 -21.82 -5.00 5.59
N GLU A 229 -20.89 -5.71 6.23
CA GLU A 229 -20.75 -5.86 7.69
C GLU A 229 -19.30 -5.54 8.06
N TRP A 230 -19.03 -4.30 8.39
CA TRP A 230 -17.67 -3.81 8.60
C TRP A 230 -16.91 -4.53 9.71
N ARG A 231 -15.66 -4.81 9.45
CA ARG A 231 -14.61 -5.15 10.42
C ARG A 231 -13.35 -4.37 10.10
N SER A 232 -12.46 -4.22 11.03
CA SER A 232 -11.25 -3.40 10.91
C SER A 232 -10.45 -3.66 9.63
N LEU A 233 -10.40 -4.91 9.17
CA LEU A 233 -9.68 -5.30 7.96
C LEU A 233 -10.56 -5.39 6.70
N GLY A 234 -11.77 -4.80 6.72
CA GLY A 234 -12.70 -4.76 5.59
C GLY A 234 -14.10 -5.21 5.99
N GLY A 235 -14.32 -6.50 6.17
CA GLY A 235 -15.62 -7.05 6.55
C GLY A 235 -15.51 -8.34 7.34
N ILE A 236 -16.64 -8.90 7.72
CA ILE A 236 -16.68 -10.23 8.34
C ILE A 236 -16.16 -11.29 7.39
N ALA A 237 -15.55 -12.36 7.90
CA ALA A 237 -15.31 -13.58 7.13
C ALA A 237 -16.65 -14.31 6.93
N GLY A 238 -17.33 -14.03 5.79
CA GLY A 238 -18.70 -14.51 5.53
C GLY A 238 -18.71 -15.90 4.90
N ALA A 239 -17.82 -16.16 3.97
CA ALA A 239 -17.64 -17.45 3.31
C ALA A 239 -16.14 -17.80 3.28
N MET A 240 -15.83 -19.08 3.17
CA MET A 240 -14.47 -19.57 3.20
C MET A 240 -14.25 -20.67 2.18
N ALA A 241 -13.01 -20.78 1.70
CA ALA A 241 -12.60 -21.90 0.85
C ALA A 241 -11.17 -22.32 1.19
N VAL A 242 -10.85 -23.59 0.97
CA VAL A 242 -9.46 -24.04 1.00
C VAL A 242 -8.99 -24.25 -0.43
N VAL A 243 -7.95 -23.54 -0.79
CA VAL A 243 -7.21 -23.71 -2.03
C VAL A 243 -6.03 -24.62 -1.75
N HIS A 244 -5.99 -25.76 -2.45
CA HIS A 244 -4.88 -26.69 -2.41
C HIS A 244 -3.97 -26.47 -3.61
N THR A 245 -2.68 -26.43 -3.35
CA THR A 245 -1.65 -26.28 -4.40
C THR A 245 -0.64 -27.42 -4.30
N GLU A 246 -0.27 -27.99 -5.44
CA GLU A 246 0.76 -29.02 -5.53
C GLU A 246 1.40 -28.95 -6.90
N ASP A 247 2.72 -28.79 -6.95
CA ASP A 247 3.49 -28.90 -8.19
C ASP A 247 2.99 -27.92 -9.28
N GLY A 248 2.61 -26.70 -8.87
CA GLY A 248 2.04 -25.67 -9.75
C GLY A 248 0.55 -25.83 -10.08
N ARG A 249 -0.11 -26.88 -9.63
CA ARG A 249 -1.56 -27.07 -9.79
C ARG A 249 -2.29 -26.39 -8.65
N ILE A 250 -3.43 -25.81 -8.98
CA ILE A 250 -4.34 -25.21 -8.01
C ILE A 250 -5.67 -25.97 -8.07
N SER A 251 -6.23 -26.31 -6.93
CA SER A 251 -7.55 -26.97 -6.82
C SER A 251 -8.32 -26.47 -5.61
N LEU A 252 -9.64 -26.50 -5.68
CA LEU A 252 -10.52 -26.19 -4.56
C LEU A 252 -10.68 -27.47 -3.71
N ALA A 253 -10.14 -27.45 -2.48
CA ALA A 253 -10.14 -28.61 -1.59
C ALA A 253 -11.31 -28.65 -0.62
N GLY A 254 -11.93 -27.49 -0.34
CA GLY A 254 -13.09 -27.41 0.55
C GLY A 254 -13.71 -26.03 0.54
N GLN A 255 -14.93 -25.95 1.00
CA GLN A 255 -15.67 -24.72 1.22
C GLN A 255 -16.37 -24.80 2.57
N GLY A 256 -16.63 -23.64 3.18
CA GLY A 256 -17.37 -23.53 4.42
C GLY A 256 -17.99 -22.14 4.56
N ASP A 257 -18.92 -22.03 5.45
CA ASP A 257 -19.59 -20.79 5.82
C ASP A 257 -19.61 -20.59 7.34
N THR A 258 -20.14 -19.48 7.79
CA THR A 258 -20.19 -19.17 9.22
C THR A 258 -21.10 -20.09 10.03
N GLY A 259 -22.03 -20.77 9.38
CA GLY A 259 -22.95 -21.73 10.00
C GLY A 259 -22.28 -23.04 10.43
N ASP A 260 -21.15 -23.39 9.81
CA ASP A 260 -20.37 -24.58 10.17
C ASP A 260 -19.68 -24.45 11.53
N PHE A 261 -19.47 -23.22 12.00
CA PHE A 261 -18.76 -22.96 13.24
C PHE A 261 -19.74 -22.91 14.43
N GLN A 262 -19.41 -23.67 15.46
CA GLN A 262 -20.25 -23.75 16.67
C GLN A 262 -20.39 -22.37 17.34
N ARG A 263 -21.63 -21.99 17.61
CA ARG A 263 -21.93 -20.83 18.45
C ARG A 263 -21.73 -21.21 19.92
N ASN A 264 -21.28 -20.27 20.73
CA ASN A 264 -21.12 -20.42 22.20
C ASN A 264 -19.97 -21.30 22.69
N ILE A 265 -18.93 -21.52 21.92
CA ILE A 265 -17.66 -22.02 22.42
C ILE A 265 -16.88 -20.90 23.16
N GLY A 266 -16.08 -21.27 24.13
CA GLY A 266 -15.12 -20.34 24.74
C GLY A 266 -14.08 -19.85 23.72
N PRO A 267 -13.26 -18.85 24.09
CA PRO A 267 -12.12 -18.45 23.26
C PRO A 267 -11.24 -19.66 22.95
N ILE A 268 -10.91 -19.85 21.67
CA ILE A 268 -10.02 -20.97 21.25
C ILE A 268 -8.56 -20.73 21.63
N THR A 269 -8.19 -19.45 21.74
CA THR A 269 -6.89 -18.98 22.19
C THR A 269 -7.06 -17.64 22.92
N PRO A 270 -6.26 -17.35 23.96
CA PRO A 270 -6.32 -16.05 24.61
C PRO A 270 -5.71 -14.97 23.70
N LEU A 271 -6.36 -13.80 23.63
CA LEU A 271 -5.73 -12.61 23.09
C LEU A 271 -4.73 -12.01 24.10
N PRO A 272 -3.70 -11.29 23.64
CA PRO A 272 -2.94 -10.38 24.50
C PRO A 272 -3.86 -9.47 25.30
N SER A 273 -3.48 -9.15 26.54
CA SER A 273 -4.35 -8.40 27.48
C SER A 273 -4.81 -7.03 26.93
N GLU A 274 -3.95 -6.35 26.19
CA GLU A 274 -4.25 -5.07 25.53
C GLU A 274 -5.38 -5.22 24.51
N LEU A 275 -5.28 -6.21 23.63
CA LEU A 275 -6.30 -6.51 22.62
C LEU A 275 -7.60 -6.97 23.28
N GLN A 276 -7.51 -7.77 24.36
CA GLN A 276 -8.70 -8.22 25.07
C GLN A 276 -9.44 -7.07 25.75
N GLN A 277 -8.73 -6.02 26.22
CA GLN A 277 -9.37 -4.81 26.77
C GLN A 277 -10.12 -4.02 25.70
N ILE A 278 -9.62 -3.97 24.46
CA ILE A 278 -10.23 -3.21 23.37
C ILE A 278 -11.33 -4.01 22.67
N PHE A 279 -11.07 -5.27 22.29
CA PHE A 279 -11.93 -6.09 21.44
C PHE A 279 -12.73 -7.16 22.21
N GLY A 280 -12.44 -7.35 23.50
CA GLY A 280 -13.00 -8.44 24.27
C GLY A 280 -12.50 -9.81 23.80
N THR A 281 -13.38 -10.82 23.88
CA THR A 281 -13.07 -12.18 23.43
C THR A 281 -13.68 -12.54 22.08
N ARG A 282 -14.38 -11.60 21.42
CA ARG A 282 -15.10 -11.86 20.17
C ARG A 282 -14.21 -12.37 19.03
N PRO A 283 -12.99 -11.82 18.79
CA PRO A 283 -12.12 -12.30 17.70
C PRO A 283 -11.71 -13.77 17.85
N THR A 284 -11.64 -14.30 19.07
CA THR A 284 -11.23 -15.68 19.35
C THR A 284 -12.39 -16.65 19.58
N ARG A 285 -13.64 -16.17 19.44
CA ARG A 285 -14.84 -16.99 19.63
C ARG A 285 -15.66 -17.19 18.36
N PHE A 286 -15.59 -16.26 17.44
CA PHE A 286 -16.43 -16.25 16.24
C PHE A 286 -15.57 -16.02 15.01
N ILE A 287 -15.70 -16.91 14.03
CA ILE A 287 -14.96 -16.81 12.76
C ILE A 287 -15.23 -15.48 12.04
N GLN A 288 -16.43 -14.94 12.16
CA GLN A 288 -16.82 -13.65 11.59
C GLN A 288 -15.97 -12.48 12.11
N ASN A 289 -15.35 -12.64 13.28
CA ASN A 289 -14.63 -11.56 13.97
C ASN A 289 -13.09 -11.72 13.92
N VAL A 290 -12.56 -12.67 13.17
CA VAL A 290 -11.09 -12.82 13.02
C VAL A 290 -10.45 -11.62 12.32
N THR A 291 -11.23 -10.83 11.58
CA THR A 291 -10.83 -9.58 10.92
C THR A 291 -11.14 -8.33 11.75
N GLN A 292 -11.59 -8.47 13.01
CA GLN A 292 -11.93 -7.36 13.89
C GLN A 292 -10.71 -6.64 14.45
N VAL A 293 -9.62 -7.36 14.73
CA VAL A 293 -8.34 -6.76 15.12
C VAL A 293 -7.65 -6.22 13.87
N PRO A 294 -7.20 -4.95 13.85
CA PRO A 294 -6.55 -4.37 12.67
C PRO A 294 -5.09 -4.84 12.50
N ASP A 295 -4.89 -6.13 12.64
CA ASP A 295 -3.63 -6.84 12.43
C ASP A 295 -3.94 -8.27 12.00
N PHE A 296 -3.70 -8.56 10.72
CA PHE A 296 -4.01 -9.89 10.17
C PHE A 296 -3.09 -10.98 10.72
N THR A 297 -1.90 -10.60 11.21
CA THR A 297 -1.00 -11.56 11.86
C THR A 297 -1.54 -12.08 13.18
N VAL A 298 -2.53 -11.39 13.78
CA VAL A 298 -3.31 -11.85 14.93
C VAL A 298 -4.51 -12.66 14.49
N GLY A 299 -5.27 -12.18 13.50
CA GLY A 299 -6.52 -12.80 13.08
C GLY A 299 -6.35 -14.11 12.31
N ALA A 300 -5.36 -14.18 11.42
CA ALA A 300 -5.13 -15.34 10.57
C ALA A 300 -4.80 -16.64 11.32
N PRO A 301 -3.89 -16.65 12.31
CA PRO A 301 -3.67 -17.85 13.15
C PRO A 301 -4.93 -18.31 13.87
N ILE A 302 -5.78 -17.38 14.30
CA ILE A 302 -7.06 -17.70 14.95
C ILE A 302 -8.01 -18.37 13.95
N ALA A 303 -8.12 -17.83 12.73
CA ALA A 303 -8.93 -18.42 11.67
C ALA A 303 -8.45 -19.83 11.30
N ARG A 304 -7.12 -20.02 11.18
CA ARG A 304 -6.49 -21.34 10.96
C ARG A 304 -6.90 -22.35 12.03
N GLU A 305 -6.79 -21.97 13.29
CA GLU A 305 -7.13 -22.84 14.42
C GLU A 305 -8.63 -23.16 14.46
N MET A 306 -9.50 -22.17 14.20
CA MET A 306 -10.94 -22.39 14.10
C MET A 306 -11.27 -23.37 12.98
N TRP A 307 -10.67 -23.20 11.79
CA TRP A 307 -10.86 -24.09 10.65
C TRP A 307 -10.42 -25.52 10.98
N ARG A 308 -9.22 -25.68 11.55
CA ARG A 308 -8.70 -27.00 11.96
C ARG A 308 -9.63 -27.70 12.94
N ASN A 309 -10.20 -26.96 13.90
CA ASN A 309 -11.08 -27.52 14.93
C ASN A 309 -12.42 -28.02 14.35
N VAL A 310 -12.91 -27.37 13.27
CA VAL A 310 -14.19 -27.74 12.63
C VAL A 310 -13.99 -28.84 11.57
N PHE A 311 -13.01 -28.67 10.69
CA PHE A 311 -12.84 -29.51 9.51
C PHE A 311 -11.70 -30.55 9.62
N GLY A 312 -10.87 -30.47 10.66
CA GLY A 312 -9.74 -31.39 10.86
C GLY A 312 -8.60 -31.23 9.85
N LEU A 313 -8.61 -30.13 9.07
CA LEU A 313 -7.63 -29.83 8.03
C LEU A 313 -6.74 -28.68 8.47
N ASP A 314 -5.44 -28.95 8.55
CA ASP A 314 -4.44 -27.90 8.74
C ASP A 314 -4.22 -27.13 7.41
N VAL A 315 -4.01 -25.80 7.54
CA VAL A 315 -3.69 -24.93 6.42
C VAL A 315 -2.33 -24.27 6.64
N ASP A 316 -1.59 -24.06 5.55
CA ASP A 316 -0.24 -23.50 5.55
C ASP A 316 -0.26 -21.97 5.56
N GLY A 317 -1.39 -21.39 5.17
CA GLY A 317 -1.58 -19.94 5.19
C GLY A 317 -3.05 -19.54 5.16
N VAL A 318 -3.28 -18.25 5.38
CA VAL A 318 -4.62 -17.65 5.34
C VAL A 318 -4.57 -16.41 4.44
N ILE A 319 -5.54 -16.30 3.56
CA ILE A 319 -5.72 -15.18 2.63
C ILE A 319 -7.07 -14.54 2.94
N ALA A 320 -7.13 -13.23 3.04
CA ALA A 320 -8.40 -12.50 3.12
C ALA A 320 -8.55 -11.63 1.88
N VAL A 321 -9.74 -11.62 1.30
CA VAL A 321 -10.07 -10.87 0.08
C VAL A 321 -11.51 -10.40 0.13
N ASP A 322 -11.79 -9.20 -0.41
CA ASP A 322 -13.12 -8.61 -0.45
C ASP A 322 -13.72 -8.56 -1.87
N PRO A 323 -15.03 -8.30 -2.03
CA PRO A 323 -15.68 -8.19 -3.35
C PRO A 323 -15.16 -7.04 -4.22
N VAL A 324 -14.56 -5.99 -3.64
CA VAL A 324 -13.93 -4.93 -4.43
C VAL A 324 -12.64 -5.42 -5.06
N ALA A 325 -11.79 -6.14 -4.32
CA ALA A 325 -10.63 -6.83 -4.90
C ALA A 325 -11.05 -7.84 -5.97
N LEU A 326 -12.16 -8.58 -5.74
CA LEU A 326 -12.70 -9.48 -6.76
C LEU A 326 -13.09 -8.72 -8.04
N SER A 327 -13.65 -7.50 -7.94
CA SER A 327 -13.97 -6.71 -9.13
C SER A 327 -12.73 -6.39 -9.96
N TYR A 328 -11.58 -6.13 -9.32
CA TYR A 328 -10.29 -5.92 -10.02
C TYR A 328 -9.80 -7.20 -10.73
N PHE A 329 -9.96 -8.36 -10.09
CA PHE A 329 -9.65 -9.63 -10.76
C PHE A 329 -10.56 -9.89 -11.97
N LEU A 330 -11.83 -9.51 -11.88
CA LEU A 330 -12.77 -9.64 -13.01
C LEU A 330 -12.46 -8.69 -14.17
N GLU A 331 -11.70 -7.61 -13.98
CA GLU A 331 -11.14 -6.81 -15.08
C GLU A 331 -10.08 -7.60 -15.88
N ALA A 332 -9.35 -8.49 -15.21
CA ALA A 332 -8.31 -9.31 -15.83
C ALA A 332 -8.85 -10.60 -16.46
N THR A 333 -9.85 -11.21 -15.84
CA THR A 333 -10.43 -12.50 -16.29
C THR A 333 -11.62 -12.32 -17.23
N GLY A 334 -12.22 -11.12 -17.26
CA GLY A 334 -13.52 -10.90 -17.87
C GLY A 334 -14.68 -11.40 -17.01
N PRO A 335 -15.93 -11.21 -17.48
CA PRO A 335 -17.13 -11.55 -16.72
C PRO A 335 -17.31 -13.09 -16.60
N VAL A 336 -17.80 -13.52 -15.43
CA VAL A 336 -18.05 -14.92 -15.10
C VAL A 336 -19.56 -15.15 -14.96
N THR A 337 -20.11 -16.09 -15.73
CA THR A 337 -21.53 -16.47 -15.62
C THR A 337 -21.70 -17.54 -14.57
N LEU A 338 -22.56 -17.27 -13.58
CA LEU A 338 -22.91 -18.20 -12.52
C LEU A 338 -23.96 -19.24 -12.98
N PRO A 339 -24.09 -20.40 -12.32
CA PRO A 339 -25.14 -21.37 -12.62
C PRO A 339 -26.57 -20.82 -12.47
N THR A 340 -26.76 -19.76 -11.71
CA THR A 340 -28.03 -19.04 -11.54
C THR A 340 -28.41 -18.18 -12.76
N GLY A 341 -27.47 -17.98 -13.70
CA GLY A 341 -27.60 -17.07 -14.84
C GLY A 341 -27.12 -15.65 -14.56
N ASP A 342 -26.74 -15.35 -13.32
CA ASP A 342 -26.14 -14.05 -12.96
C ASP A 342 -24.75 -13.92 -13.57
N VAL A 343 -24.35 -12.69 -13.86
CA VAL A 343 -23.01 -12.38 -14.41
C VAL A 343 -22.24 -11.58 -13.37
N LEU A 344 -21.15 -12.14 -12.87
CA LEU A 344 -20.15 -11.43 -12.09
C LEU A 344 -19.19 -10.73 -13.05
N SER A 345 -19.12 -9.42 -12.97
CA SER A 345 -18.19 -8.56 -13.71
C SER A 345 -17.57 -7.54 -12.76
N ALA A 346 -16.61 -6.76 -13.24
CA ALA A 346 -16.05 -5.65 -12.46
C ALA A 346 -17.13 -4.71 -11.90
N ASP A 347 -18.18 -4.42 -12.70
CA ASP A 347 -19.25 -3.50 -12.30
C ASP A 347 -20.31 -4.14 -11.39
N THR A 348 -20.53 -5.46 -11.51
CA THR A 348 -21.66 -6.14 -10.83
C THR A 348 -21.25 -6.89 -9.58
N ALA A 349 -19.97 -7.21 -9.38
CA ALA A 349 -19.52 -8.02 -8.25
C ALA A 349 -19.89 -7.41 -6.90
N VAL A 350 -19.60 -6.14 -6.69
CA VAL A 350 -19.86 -5.45 -5.42
C VAL A 350 -21.37 -5.37 -5.12
N PRO A 351 -22.23 -4.78 -5.99
CA PRO A 351 -23.66 -4.71 -5.69
C PRO A 351 -24.32 -6.09 -5.58
N LEU A 352 -23.94 -7.05 -6.42
CA LEU A 352 -24.53 -8.39 -6.38
C LEU A 352 -24.17 -9.14 -5.10
N LEU A 353 -22.89 -9.16 -4.72
CA LEU A 353 -22.43 -9.96 -3.58
C LEU A 353 -22.71 -9.29 -2.21
N LEU A 354 -22.80 -7.95 -2.15
CA LEU A 354 -22.96 -7.23 -0.89
C LEU A 354 -24.39 -6.79 -0.59
N ASN A 355 -25.30 -6.80 -1.59
CA ASN A 355 -26.65 -6.31 -1.42
C ASN A 355 -27.72 -7.15 -2.13
N GLU A 356 -27.65 -7.31 -3.48
CA GLU A 356 -28.73 -7.89 -4.27
C GLU A 356 -29.03 -9.35 -3.90
N VAL A 357 -28.00 -10.13 -3.58
CA VAL A 357 -28.18 -11.54 -3.14
C VAL A 357 -29.08 -11.62 -1.91
N TYR A 358 -28.96 -10.70 -0.98
CA TYR A 358 -29.74 -10.67 0.26
C TYR A 358 -31.17 -10.14 0.06
N LEU A 359 -31.37 -9.27 -0.93
CA LEU A 359 -32.70 -8.85 -1.36
C LEU A 359 -33.47 -9.95 -2.08
N ARG A 360 -32.74 -10.86 -2.78
CA ARG A 360 -33.30 -11.92 -3.60
C ARG A 360 -33.61 -13.20 -2.82
N TYR A 361 -32.73 -13.56 -1.90
CA TYR A 361 -32.81 -14.81 -1.14
C TYR A 361 -33.03 -14.52 0.33
N GLU A 362 -34.25 -14.77 0.83
CA GLU A 362 -34.59 -14.60 2.24
C GLU A 362 -33.96 -15.69 3.14
N ASN A 363 -33.79 -16.92 2.58
CA ASN A 363 -33.23 -18.04 3.32
C ASN A 363 -31.70 -18.03 3.27
N PRO A 364 -30.99 -17.98 4.41
CA PRO A 364 -29.53 -17.98 4.46
C PRO A 364 -28.86 -19.14 3.70
N ARG A 365 -29.50 -20.33 3.69
CA ARG A 365 -28.95 -21.48 2.94
C ARG A 365 -28.89 -21.27 1.44
N ASP A 366 -29.85 -20.51 0.88
CA ASP A 366 -29.85 -20.18 -0.54
C ASP A 366 -28.78 -19.12 -0.86
N GLN A 367 -28.52 -18.22 0.09
CA GLN A 367 -27.39 -17.27 0.03
C GLN A 367 -26.05 -18.01 0.05
N ASP A 368 -25.87 -18.97 0.98
CA ASP A 368 -24.65 -19.78 1.09
C ASP A 368 -24.40 -20.60 -0.19
N ALA A 369 -25.45 -21.20 -0.75
CA ALA A 369 -25.38 -21.92 -2.02
C ALA A 369 -24.98 -21.02 -3.19
N PHE A 370 -25.47 -19.77 -3.21
CA PHE A 370 -25.07 -18.78 -4.20
C PHE A 370 -23.58 -18.40 -4.07
N PHE A 371 -23.09 -18.13 -2.87
CA PHE A 371 -21.68 -17.80 -2.62
C PHE A 371 -20.76 -18.97 -2.94
N ALA A 372 -21.16 -20.20 -2.61
CA ALA A 372 -20.40 -21.39 -2.97
C ALA A 372 -20.28 -21.57 -4.48
N ALA A 373 -21.38 -21.35 -5.21
CA ALA A 373 -21.39 -21.39 -6.67
C ALA A 373 -20.53 -20.26 -7.30
N ALA A 374 -20.61 -19.04 -6.76
CA ALA A 374 -19.80 -17.93 -7.19
C ALA A 374 -18.29 -18.19 -6.98
N THR A 375 -17.93 -18.69 -5.80
CA THR A 375 -16.55 -19.08 -5.48
C THR A 375 -16.04 -20.14 -6.45
N ALA A 376 -16.80 -21.20 -6.71
CA ALA A 376 -16.40 -22.25 -7.63
C ALA A 376 -16.25 -21.74 -9.07
N ALA A 377 -17.14 -20.86 -9.53
CA ALA A 377 -17.10 -20.28 -10.88
C ALA A 377 -15.88 -19.36 -11.08
N VAL A 378 -15.62 -18.45 -10.16
CA VAL A 378 -14.43 -17.56 -10.17
C VAL A 378 -13.14 -18.40 -10.12
N PHE A 379 -13.09 -19.39 -9.22
CA PHE A 379 -11.95 -20.29 -9.11
C PHE A 379 -11.71 -21.06 -10.43
N GLY A 380 -12.76 -21.51 -11.09
CA GLY A 380 -12.68 -22.20 -12.39
C GLY A 380 -12.00 -21.35 -13.47
N VAL A 381 -12.30 -20.04 -13.53
CA VAL A 381 -11.68 -19.13 -14.50
C VAL A 381 -10.22 -18.84 -14.14
N VAL A 382 -9.92 -18.59 -12.88
CA VAL A 382 -8.53 -18.35 -12.44
C VAL A 382 -7.64 -19.59 -12.70
N SER A 383 -8.16 -20.79 -12.44
CA SER A 383 -7.40 -22.03 -12.62
C SER A 383 -7.27 -22.46 -14.10
N SER A 384 -8.16 -22.03 -14.99
CA SER A 384 -8.08 -22.33 -16.42
C SER A 384 -6.96 -21.57 -17.14
N GLY A 385 -6.47 -20.46 -16.56
CA GLY A 385 -5.44 -19.61 -17.16
C GLY A 385 -5.95 -18.70 -18.30
N ASP A 386 -7.27 -18.61 -18.49
CA ASP A 386 -7.88 -17.68 -19.45
C ASP A 386 -7.96 -16.27 -18.84
N THR A 387 -6.80 -15.76 -18.47
CA THR A 387 -6.63 -14.45 -17.83
C THR A 387 -5.56 -13.64 -18.56
N ASP A 388 -5.68 -12.32 -18.54
CA ASP A 388 -4.63 -11.42 -18.95
C ASP A 388 -3.59 -11.30 -17.80
N PRO A 389 -2.36 -11.83 -17.96
CA PRO A 389 -1.39 -11.85 -16.86
C PRO A 389 -0.99 -10.45 -16.38
N LYS A 390 -0.92 -9.47 -17.28
CA LYS A 390 -0.58 -8.08 -16.95
C LYS A 390 -1.67 -7.48 -16.07
N LYS A 391 -2.92 -7.56 -16.50
CA LYS A 391 -4.06 -7.06 -15.72
C LYS A 391 -4.22 -7.79 -14.39
N LEU A 392 -3.88 -9.09 -14.34
CA LEU A 392 -3.91 -9.84 -13.07
C LEU A 392 -2.89 -9.30 -12.06
N VAL A 393 -1.67 -9.00 -12.52
CA VAL A 393 -0.64 -8.38 -11.67
C VAL A 393 -1.08 -6.99 -11.21
N GLU A 394 -1.63 -6.18 -12.10
CA GLU A 394 -2.17 -4.84 -11.76
C GLU A 394 -3.32 -4.95 -10.74
N ALA A 395 -4.23 -5.90 -10.90
CA ALA A 395 -5.32 -6.17 -9.96
C ALA A 395 -4.81 -6.58 -8.57
N LEU A 396 -3.82 -7.49 -8.52
CA LEU A 396 -3.19 -7.92 -7.26
C LEU A 396 -2.46 -6.78 -6.56
N ALA A 397 -1.69 -5.99 -7.33
CA ALA A 397 -0.97 -4.83 -6.80
C ALA A 397 -1.93 -3.80 -6.20
N ARG A 398 -2.99 -3.47 -6.95
CA ARG A 398 -4.04 -2.54 -6.50
C ARG A 398 -4.76 -3.05 -5.25
N ALA A 399 -5.17 -4.33 -5.25
CA ALA A 399 -5.83 -4.92 -4.09
C ALA A 399 -4.93 -4.92 -2.85
N GLY A 400 -3.62 -5.16 -3.01
CA GLY A 400 -2.63 -5.08 -1.95
C GLY A 400 -2.43 -3.65 -1.43
N GLN A 401 -2.26 -2.67 -2.33
CA GLN A 401 -2.10 -1.25 -1.98
C GLN A 401 -3.32 -0.70 -1.23
N GLU A 402 -4.52 -1.06 -1.66
CA GLU A 402 -5.77 -0.69 -1.01
C GLU A 402 -6.08 -1.54 0.24
N ARG A 403 -5.17 -2.44 0.67
CA ARG A 403 -5.33 -3.34 1.83
C ARG A 403 -6.56 -4.25 1.76
N ARG A 404 -7.02 -4.58 0.54
CA ARG A 404 -8.17 -5.46 0.26
C ARG A 404 -7.79 -6.93 0.11
N LEU A 405 -6.50 -7.16 0.04
CA LEU A 405 -5.86 -8.47 0.01
C LEU A 405 -4.91 -8.55 1.20
N ALA A 406 -5.13 -9.54 2.08
CA ALA A 406 -4.22 -9.83 3.17
C ALA A 406 -3.73 -11.27 3.07
N LEU A 407 -2.48 -11.49 3.44
CA LEU A 407 -1.81 -12.79 3.39
C LEU A 407 -1.03 -13.04 4.69
N TRP A 408 -1.17 -14.25 5.21
CA TRP A 408 -0.39 -14.77 6.32
C TRP A 408 0.08 -16.19 6.02
N ASN A 409 1.32 -16.51 6.33
CA ASN A 409 1.91 -17.83 6.21
C ASN A 409 2.27 -18.40 7.57
N ALA A 410 2.06 -19.71 7.75
CA ALA A 410 2.43 -20.43 8.96
C ALA A 410 3.94 -20.71 9.03
N ASP A 411 4.61 -20.79 7.87
CA ASP A 411 6.06 -20.88 7.81
C ASP A 411 6.67 -19.51 8.12
N PRO A 412 7.56 -19.39 9.14
CA PRO A 412 8.13 -18.11 9.51
C PRO A 412 9.07 -17.51 8.44
N VAL A 413 9.66 -18.33 7.57
CA VAL A 413 10.52 -17.84 6.48
C VAL A 413 9.66 -17.16 5.41
N ASP A 414 8.58 -17.82 4.99
CA ASP A 414 7.62 -17.25 4.02
C ASP A 414 6.92 -16.03 4.62
N GLN A 415 6.59 -16.06 5.92
CA GLN A 415 5.96 -14.92 6.61
C GLN A 415 6.88 -13.70 6.65
N ALA A 416 8.18 -13.90 6.86
CA ALA A 416 9.16 -12.81 6.92
C ALA A 416 9.31 -12.08 5.57
N VAL A 417 9.03 -12.74 4.43
CA VAL A 417 9.02 -12.09 3.10
C VAL A 417 7.92 -11.04 3.00
N LEU A 418 6.86 -11.17 3.79
CA LEU A 418 5.73 -10.21 3.83
C LEU A 418 6.01 -9.00 4.74
N ASP A 419 7.10 -9.00 5.52
CA ASP A 419 7.38 -7.94 6.49
C ASP A 419 7.46 -6.57 5.81
N GLY A 420 6.83 -5.58 6.44
CA GLY A 420 6.74 -4.21 5.94
C GLY A 420 5.78 -4.01 4.75
N THR A 421 5.07 -5.06 4.30
CA THR A 421 4.10 -4.92 3.19
C THR A 421 2.68 -4.68 3.68
N SER A 422 1.87 -4.06 2.81
CA SER A 422 0.42 -3.91 3.02
C SER A 422 -0.31 -5.25 3.10
N LEU A 423 0.26 -6.34 2.53
CA LEU A 423 -0.31 -7.69 2.54
C LEU A 423 -0.40 -8.30 3.94
N GLN A 424 0.44 -7.87 4.88
CA GLN A 424 0.28 -8.29 6.29
C GLN A 424 -0.93 -7.63 6.98
N ALA A 425 -1.50 -6.60 6.39
CA ALA A 425 -2.60 -5.80 6.94
C ALA A 425 -2.40 -5.47 8.44
N ARG A 426 -1.18 -5.07 8.81
CA ARG A 426 -0.80 -4.61 10.16
C ARG A 426 -1.15 -3.15 10.37
N LEU A 427 -1.03 -2.70 11.61
CA LEU A 427 -1.14 -1.29 11.96
C LEU A 427 -0.15 -0.45 11.13
N PRO A 428 -0.54 0.75 10.68
CA PRO A 428 0.35 1.60 9.90
C PRO A 428 1.52 2.10 10.77
N GLU A 429 2.72 2.00 10.26
CA GLU A 429 3.90 2.55 10.92
C GLU A 429 4.14 3.98 10.47
N SER A 430 4.45 4.86 11.43
CA SER A 430 4.91 6.22 11.13
C SER A 430 6.42 6.21 10.93
N ASP A 431 6.90 7.08 10.05
CA ASP A 431 8.31 7.29 9.75
C ASP A 431 8.67 8.79 9.87
N ASP A 432 9.88 9.17 9.45
CA ASP A 432 10.34 10.56 9.53
C ASP A 432 9.63 11.49 8.53
N GLU A 433 9.01 10.92 7.47
CA GLU A 433 8.30 11.65 6.43
C GLU A 433 6.79 11.72 6.69
N THR A 434 6.21 10.66 7.25
CA THR A 434 4.76 10.53 7.38
C THR A 434 4.33 10.04 8.76
N THR A 435 3.52 10.85 9.44
CA THR A 435 2.82 10.43 10.65
C THR A 435 1.48 9.82 10.29
N ARG A 436 1.24 8.57 10.72
CA ARG A 436 0.06 7.78 10.34
C ARG A 436 -0.89 7.54 11.49
N PHE A 437 -2.17 7.79 11.21
CA PHE A 437 -3.32 7.40 12.04
C PHE A 437 -3.96 6.14 11.48
N GLY A 438 -4.63 5.35 12.32
CA GLY A 438 -5.51 4.26 11.89
C GLY A 438 -6.97 4.56 12.23
N VAL A 439 -7.87 4.38 11.27
CA VAL A 439 -9.31 4.53 11.45
C VAL A 439 -9.99 3.21 11.10
N TYR A 440 -10.36 2.43 12.12
CA TYR A 440 -10.89 1.10 11.93
C TYR A 440 -12.35 1.02 12.34
N LEU A 441 -13.21 0.74 11.37
CA LEU A 441 -14.65 0.73 11.51
C LEU A 441 -15.16 -0.70 11.69
N ASN A 442 -16.05 -0.90 12.65
CA ASN A 442 -16.66 -2.19 12.92
C ASN A 442 -18.16 -2.04 13.12
N ASP A 443 -18.94 -2.90 12.47
CA ASP A 443 -20.37 -3.03 12.71
C ASP A 443 -20.65 -3.64 14.09
N SER A 444 -21.61 -3.07 14.80
CA SER A 444 -22.12 -3.56 16.08
C SER A 444 -23.55 -4.11 16.00
N THR A 445 -24.16 -4.08 14.81
CA THR A 445 -25.58 -4.45 14.61
C THR A 445 -25.78 -5.88 14.14
N GLY A 446 -24.74 -6.51 13.55
CA GLY A 446 -24.89 -7.79 12.85
C GLY A 446 -25.85 -7.69 11.67
N SER A 447 -25.88 -6.52 11.02
CA SER A 447 -26.70 -6.19 9.87
C SER A 447 -25.81 -6.03 8.63
N LYS A 448 -26.42 -5.85 7.44
CA LYS A 448 -25.72 -5.52 6.20
C LYS A 448 -25.94 -4.07 5.78
N MET A 449 -26.33 -3.25 6.77
CA MET A 449 -26.62 -1.85 6.54
C MET A 449 -25.38 -1.01 6.24
N ASP A 450 -24.17 -1.51 6.55
CA ASP A 450 -22.92 -0.83 6.20
C ASP A 450 -22.69 -0.69 4.68
N TYR A 451 -23.41 -1.46 3.86
CA TYR A 451 -23.46 -1.25 2.42
C TYR A 451 -23.92 0.17 2.04
N TYR A 452 -24.80 0.74 2.83
CA TYR A 452 -25.35 2.08 2.62
C TYR A 452 -24.58 3.18 3.35
N MET A 453 -23.57 2.82 4.12
CA MET A 453 -22.76 3.80 4.85
C MET A 453 -21.73 4.47 3.96
N ARG A 454 -21.46 5.73 4.26
CA ARG A 454 -20.39 6.54 3.67
C ARG A 454 -19.47 7.00 4.78
N ALA A 455 -18.18 7.01 4.49
CA ALA A 455 -17.16 7.52 5.39
C ALA A 455 -16.29 8.54 4.68
N ALA A 456 -15.87 9.56 5.42
CA ALA A 456 -14.87 10.52 5.00
C ALA A 456 -13.88 10.72 6.14
N THR A 457 -12.60 10.92 5.80
CA THR A 457 -11.55 11.24 6.77
C THR A 457 -10.74 12.43 6.29
N SER A 458 -10.35 13.27 7.24
CA SER A 458 -9.40 14.35 6.99
C SER A 458 -8.35 14.33 8.09
N VAL A 459 -7.09 14.53 7.72
CA VAL A 459 -6.00 14.65 8.67
C VAL A 459 -5.06 15.77 8.21
N GLY A 460 -4.58 16.59 9.14
CA GLY A 460 -3.67 17.69 8.81
C GLY A 460 -3.11 18.38 10.04
N TRP A 461 -2.05 19.14 9.79
CA TRP A 461 -1.43 19.99 10.81
C TRP A 461 -2.23 21.26 11.03
N CYS A 462 -2.38 21.65 12.26
CA CYS A 462 -2.93 22.91 12.67
C CYS A 462 -2.12 23.48 13.85
N THR A 463 -2.46 24.67 14.31
CA THR A 463 -1.76 25.33 15.44
C THR A 463 -2.75 25.60 16.56
N ASP A 464 -2.35 25.34 17.80
CA ASP A 464 -3.12 25.73 18.96
C ASP A 464 -3.11 27.25 19.19
N THR A 465 -3.82 27.72 20.21
CA THR A 465 -3.89 29.16 20.55
C THR A 465 -2.56 29.74 21.01
N GLU A 466 -1.58 28.92 21.38
CA GLU A 466 -0.23 29.33 21.83
C GLU A 466 0.79 29.24 20.68
N GLY A 467 0.39 28.75 19.49
CA GLY A 467 1.22 28.57 18.30
C GLY A 467 1.97 27.25 18.25
N ALA A 468 1.63 26.28 19.11
CA ALA A 468 2.21 24.94 19.04
C ALA A 468 1.52 24.09 17.96
N PRO A 469 2.26 23.25 17.20
CA PRO A 469 1.68 22.39 16.19
C PRO A 469 0.91 21.24 16.84
N GLU A 470 -0.29 20.98 16.31
CA GLU A 470 -1.13 19.83 16.63
C GLU A 470 -1.55 19.12 15.33
N ALA A 471 -1.74 17.82 15.38
CA ALA A 471 -2.36 17.06 14.29
C ALA A 471 -3.84 16.84 14.61
N GLU A 472 -4.72 17.14 13.66
CA GLU A 472 -6.16 16.92 13.76
C GLU A 472 -6.58 15.81 12.82
N LEU A 473 -7.26 14.80 13.35
CA LEU A 473 -7.96 13.75 12.62
C LEU A 473 -9.46 13.98 12.76
N THR A 474 -10.17 14.05 11.65
CA THR A 474 -11.63 14.08 11.62
C THR A 474 -12.16 12.89 10.84
N VAL A 475 -13.17 12.22 11.38
CA VAL A 475 -13.88 11.09 10.78
C VAL A 475 -15.36 11.44 10.72
N ARG A 476 -15.95 11.40 9.53
CA ARG A 476 -17.39 11.58 9.29
C ARG A 476 -17.98 10.27 8.79
N LEU A 477 -19.08 9.87 9.39
CA LEU A 477 -19.90 8.74 8.98
C LEU A 477 -21.30 9.25 8.63
N ARG A 478 -21.87 8.78 7.51
CA ARG A 478 -23.22 9.13 7.05
C ARG A 478 -23.94 7.89 6.55
N SER A 479 -25.22 7.78 6.87
CA SER A 479 -26.09 6.72 6.36
C SER A 479 -26.85 7.22 5.13
N ASP A 480 -26.59 6.64 3.96
CA ASP A 480 -27.33 6.83 2.71
C ASP A 480 -28.41 5.75 2.53
N ALA A 481 -28.78 5.05 3.61
CA ALA A 481 -29.85 4.06 3.56
C ALA A 481 -31.18 4.71 3.10
N PRO A 482 -32.02 3.98 2.35
CA PRO A 482 -33.33 4.49 1.96
C PRO A 482 -34.18 4.81 3.18
N ALA A 483 -35.04 5.82 3.08
CA ALA A 483 -35.84 6.27 4.22
C ALA A 483 -36.78 5.19 4.81
N ASP A 484 -37.12 4.18 4.02
CA ASP A 484 -37.90 3.01 4.38
C ASP A 484 -37.05 1.76 4.68
N ALA A 485 -35.73 1.93 4.94
CA ALA A 485 -34.79 0.85 5.18
C ALA A 485 -35.24 -0.15 6.27
N ALA A 486 -36.03 0.28 7.23
CA ALA A 486 -36.63 -0.62 8.23
C ALA A 486 -37.57 -1.68 7.64
N THR A 487 -37.96 -1.56 6.36
CA THR A 487 -38.81 -2.52 5.66
C THR A 487 -38.00 -3.52 4.78
N LEU A 488 -36.68 -3.34 4.72
CA LEU A 488 -35.80 -4.30 4.07
C LEU A 488 -35.82 -5.65 4.80
N PRO A 489 -35.43 -6.76 4.15
CA PRO A 489 -35.37 -8.07 4.79
C PRO A 489 -34.61 -8.04 6.12
N ASP A 490 -35.08 -8.81 7.09
CA ASP A 490 -34.49 -8.90 8.44
C ASP A 490 -32.99 -9.22 8.42
N TYR A 491 -32.56 -10.01 7.45
CA TYR A 491 -31.16 -10.37 7.27
C TYR A 491 -30.27 -9.19 6.82
N ILE A 492 -30.86 -8.16 6.21
CA ILE A 492 -30.18 -6.91 5.87
C ILE A 492 -30.19 -5.97 7.07
N THR A 493 -31.35 -5.81 7.73
CA THR A 493 -31.54 -4.83 8.79
C THR A 493 -31.04 -5.27 10.17
N GLY A 494 -30.79 -6.57 10.36
CA GLY A 494 -30.46 -7.15 11.67
C GLY A 494 -31.63 -7.30 12.62
N ASP A 495 -32.88 -6.97 12.19
CA ASP A 495 -34.15 -7.12 12.94
C ASP A 495 -34.14 -6.52 14.38
N GLY A 496 -33.25 -5.58 14.66
CA GLY A 496 -33.10 -5.02 16.01
C GLY A 496 -32.54 -6.00 17.06
N SER A 497 -32.10 -7.19 16.67
CA SER A 497 -31.67 -8.27 17.56
C SER A 497 -30.50 -7.90 18.48
N PHE A 498 -29.70 -6.91 18.10
CA PHE A 498 -28.55 -6.42 18.87
C PHE A 498 -28.83 -5.06 19.57
N GLY A 499 -30.06 -4.59 19.56
CA GLY A 499 -30.50 -3.38 20.26
C GLY A 499 -30.53 -2.12 19.40
N THR A 500 -30.03 -2.16 18.19
CA THR A 500 -30.12 -1.06 17.22
C THR A 500 -31.38 -1.20 16.38
N PRO A 501 -32.19 -0.12 16.19
CA PRO A 501 -33.42 -0.20 15.40
C PRO A 501 -33.17 -0.73 13.98
N ALA A 502 -34.11 -1.55 13.46
CA ALA A 502 -34.05 -2.06 12.10
C ALA A 502 -33.89 -0.90 11.09
N GLY A 503 -32.98 -1.06 10.13
CA GLY A 503 -32.65 -0.04 9.13
C GLY A 503 -31.68 1.05 9.59
N SER A 504 -31.30 1.07 10.88
CA SER A 504 -30.20 1.90 11.41
C SER A 504 -28.90 1.11 11.49
N THR A 505 -27.79 1.81 11.54
CA THR A 505 -26.44 1.24 11.77
C THR A 505 -25.93 1.63 13.15
N GLU A 506 -25.16 0.77 13.78
CA GLU A 506 -24.31 1.14 14.91
C GLU A 506 -22.86 0.80 14.55
N THR A 507 -22.04 1.84 14.42
CA THR A 507 -20.63 1.70 14.09
C THR A 507 -19.76 1.97 15.31
N LEU A 508 -18.84 1.05 15.60
CA LEU A 508 -17.76 1.23 16.57
C LEU A 508 -16.47 1.52 15.83
N ALA A 509 -15.99 2.75 15.90
CA ALA A 509 -14.73 3.18 15.33
C ALA A 509 -13.59 3.04 16.36
N TYR A 510 -12.47 2.46 15.94
CA TYR A 510 -11.23 2.43 16.68
C TYR A 510 -10.23 3.37 16.01
N LEU A 511 -9.92 4.47 16.69
CA LEU A 511 -9.00 5.50 16.22
C LEU A 511 -7.63 5.26 16.85
N TYR A 512 -6.71 4.73 16.06
CA TYR A 512 -5.32 4.48 16.46
C TYR A 512 -4.50 5.73 16.23
N LEU A 513 -3.98 6.27 17.31
CA LEU A 513 -3.14 7.45 17.27
C LEU A 513 -1.67 7.08 16.96
N PRO A 514 -0.88 8.01 16.42
CA PRO A 514 0.55 7.79 16.22
C PRO A 514 1.26 7.38 17.52
N PRO A 515 2.35 6.61 17.44
CA PRO A 515 3.12 6.25 18.64
C PRO A 515 3.55 7.48 19.44
N GLY A 516 3.36 7.45 20.76
CA GLY A 516 3.73 8.54 21.66
C GLY A 516 2.87 9.80 21.56
N ALA A 517 1.80 9.80 20.76
CA ALA A 517 0.92 10.96 20.64
C ALA A 517 0.14 11.23 21.94
N GLU A 518 0.06 12.49 22.34
CA GLU A 518 -0.70 13.01 23.47
C GLU A 518 -2.04 13.57 22.98
N VAL A 519 -3.16 13.08 23.51
CA VAL A 519 -4.50 13.61 23.16
C VAL A 519 -4.68 14.97 23.84
N VAL A 520 -4.89 16.00 23.04
CA VAL A 520 -5.17 17.36 23.52
C VAL A 520 -6.64 17.75 23.44
N GLY A 521 -7.40 17.04 22.60
CA GLY A 521 -8.85 17.19 22.49
C GLY A 521 -9.49 16.06 21.71
N ALA A 522 -10.71 15.70 22.10
CA ALA A 522 -11.52 14.74 21.37
C ALA A 522 -12.99 15.13 21.53
N VAL A 523 -13.67 15.34 20.40
CA VAL A 523 -15.08 15.76 20.35
C VAL A 523 -15.81 14.88 19.35
N ALA A 524 -17.02 14.45 19.70
CA ALA A 524 -17.93 13.79 18.79
C ALA A 524 -19.25 14.56 18.73
N ASP A 525 -19.77 14.76 17.54
CA ASP A 525 -21.05 15.43 17.26
C ASP A 525 -21.87 14.60 16.27
N GLY A 526 -23.18 14.64 16.41
CA GLY A 526 -24.08 13.94 15.48
C GLY A 526 -25.38 13.51 16.13
N SER A 527 -26.32 13.10 15.30
CA SER A 527 -27.68 12.71 15.69
C SER A 527 -27.75 11.42 16.53
N GLY A 528 -26.75 10.58 16.46
CA GLY A 528 -26.75 9.22 17.05
C GLY A 528 -26.11 9.05 18.41
N GLY A 529 -25.72 10.09 19.11
CA GLY A 529 -25.69 10.20 20.55
C GLY A 529 -24.51 9.78 21.39
N ALA A 530 -23.43 9.14 20.90
CA ALA A 530 -22.27 8.94 21.77
C ALA A 530 -21.33 10.15 21.71
N THR A 531 -21.36 10.96 22.77
CA THR A 531 -20.54 12.19 22.89
C THR A 531 -19.17 11.97 23.53
N GLY A 532 -18.84 10.73 23.87
CA GLY A 532 -17.62 10.38 24.59
C GLY A 532 -16.75 9.33 23.88
N PHE A 533 -15.50 9.29 24.28
CA PHE A 533 -14.54 8.31 23.79
C PHE A 533 -14.15 7.35 24.93
N GLY A 534 -14.19 6.04 24.61
CA GLY A 534 -13.53 5.01 25.37
C GLY A 534 -12.11 4.74 24.86
N GLY A 535 -11.56 3.57 25.17
CA GLY A 535 -10.34 3.09 24.51
C GLY A 535 -9.36 2.38 25.42
N GLY A 536 -8.16 2.21 24.91
CA GLY A 536 -7.08 1.47 25.56
C GLY A 536 -5.73 1.78 24.94
N TYR A 537 -4.84 0.81 25.04
CA TYR A 537 -3.53 0.84 24.38
C TYR A 537 -3.32 -0.45 23.59
N HIS A 538 -2.68 -0.38 22.47
CA HIS A 538 -2.28 -1.51 21.66
C HIS A 538 -0.98 -1.16 20.92
N ASP A 539 0.03 -2.01 21.08
CA ASP A 539 1.33 -1.86 20.42
C ASP A 539 1.94 -0.45 20.64
N GLY A 540 1.95 0.00 21.91
CA GLY A 540 2.48 1.33 22.28
C GLY A 540 1.66 2.53 21.81
N ARG A 541 0.51 2.32 21.17
CA ARG A 541 -0.36 3.37 20.63
C ARG A 541 -1.59 3.56 21.49
N ARG A 542 -1.99 4.81 21.69
CA ARG A 542 -3.29 5.12 22.26
C ARG A 542 -4.38 4.80 21.24
N VAL A 543 -5.40 4.06 21.66
CA VAL A 543 -6.61 3.78 20.87
C VAL A 543 -7.78 4.49 21.52
N LEU A 544 -8.48 5.32 20.76
CA LEU A 544 -9.78 5.88 21.15
C LEU A 544 -10.89 5.08 20.48
N THR A 545 -11.94 4.76 21.22
CA THR A 545 -13.11 4.09 20.68
C THR A 545 -14.28 5.07 20.69
N TRP A 546 -14.97 5.15 19.56
CA TRP A 546 -16.14 5.99 19.37
C TRP A 546 -17.28 5.14 18.78
N SER A 547 -18.45 5.14 19.43
CA SER A 547 -19.65 4.47 18.92
C SER A 547 -20.68 5.49 18.49
N THR A 548 -21.32 5.25 17.36
CA THR A 548 -22.43 6.08 16.87
C THR A 548 -23.52 5.21 16.26
N VAL A 549 -24.79 5.61 16.47
CA VAL A 549 -25.96 5.00 15.84
C VAL A 549 -26.52 5.99 14.84
N LEU A 550 -26.73 5.58 13.60
CA LEU A 550 -27.24 6.42 12.53
C LEU A 550 -28.48 5.80 11.89
N ALA A 551 -29.57 6.54 11.92
CA ALA A 551 -30.74 6.26 11.11
C ALA A 551 -30.51 6.70 9.64
N PRO A 552 -31.38 6.28 8.69
CA PRO A 552 -31.30 6.74 7.31
C PRO A 552 -31.22 8.26 7.17
N GLY A 553 -30.23 8.76 6.43
CA GLY A 553 -29.98 10.19 6.20
C GLY A 553 -29.26 10.92 7.33
N GLU A 554 -28.92 10.27 8.43
CA GLU A 554 -28.19 10.88 9.54
C GLU A 554 -26.68 10.81 9.35
N GLU A 555 -25.96 11.73 9.99
CA GLU A 555 -24.50 11.76 10.02
C GLU A 555 -23.97 12.03 11.43
N ALA A 556 -22.73 11.60 11.65
CA ALA A 556 -21.96 11.89 12.85
C ALA A 556 -20.49 12.15 12.50
N VAL A 557 -19.86 13.01 13.29
CA VAL A 557 -18.48 13.44 13.12
C VAL A 557 -17.71 13.26 14.43
N ALA A 558 -16.53 12.67 14.35
CA ALA A 558 -15.57 12.62 15.44
C ALA A 558 -14.30 13.37 15.04
N THR A 559 -13.84 14.27 15.90
CA THR A 559 -12.59 15.03 15.71
C THR A 559 -11.67 14.76 16.90
N VAL A 560 -10.44 14.37 16.61
CA VAL A 560 -9.39 14.10 17.61
C VAL A 560 -8.17 14.94 17.28
N ARG A 561 -7.68 15.68 18.28
CA ARG A 561 -6.46 16.46 18.20
C ARG A 561 -5.40 15.85 19.09
N VAL A 562 -4.20 15.77 18.56
CA VAL A 562 -3.05 15.21 19.25
C VAL A 562 -1.81 16.08 19.09
N ARG A 563 -0.96 16.07 20.11
CA ARG A 563 0.40 16.58 20.01
C ARG A 563 1.33 15.40 19.75
N THR A 564 2.10 15.48 18.67
CA THR A 564 3.02 14.43 18.22
C THR A 564 4.21 15.06 17.48
N SER A 565 5.21 14.28 17.13
CA SER A 565 6.32 14.73 16.29
C SER A 565 5.81 15.20 14.93
N GLN A 566 6.26 16.38 14.51
CA GLN A 566 5.85 16.96 13.23
C GLN A 566 6.65 16.31 12.10
N THR A 567 5.93 15.81 11.10
CA THR A 567 6.46 15.26 9.85
C THR A 567 5.93 16.06 8.66
N PRO A 568 6.56 15.97 7.48
CA PRO A 568 6.06 16.63 6.27
C PRO A 568 4.63 16.22 5.91
N HIS A 569 4.28 14.96 6.11
CA HIS A 569 2.99 14.39 5.72
C HIS A 569 2.22 13.80 6.89
N LEU A 570 0.90 13.82 6.76
CA LEU A 570 -0.03 13.10 7.64
C LEU A 570 -0.90 12.20 6.79
N GLU A 571 -1.15 10.99 7.26
CA GLU A 571 -1.98 10.00 6.59
C GLU A 571 -2.96 9.35 7.57
N ALA A 572 -4.17 9.05 7.11
CA ALA A 572 -5.13 8.22 7.81
C ALA A 572 -5.37 6.92 7.04
N VAL A 573 -4.93 5.80 7.60
CA VAL A 573 -5.23 4.47 7.07
C VAL A 573 -6.59 4.02 7.57
N VAL A 574 -7.50 3.74 6.64
CA VAL A 574 -8.91 3.45 6.95
C VAL A 574 -9.26 2.02 6.58
N THR A 575 -10.21 1.42 7.30
CA THR A 575 -10.85 0.16 6.92
C THR A 575 -11.19 0.14 5.42
N PRO A 576 -10.86 -0.92 4.66
CA PRO A 576 -11.29 -1.07 3.28
C PRO A 576 -12.82 -1.15 3.18
N LEU A 577 -13.44 -0.17 2.56
CA LEU A 577 -14.89 -0.06 2.41
C LEU A 577 -15.35 -0.53 1.03
N ALA A 578 -16.63 -0.91 0.91
CA ALA A 578 -17.25 -1.25 -0.37
C ALA A 578 -17.36 -0.03 -1.30
N THR A 579 -17.47 1.16 -0.71
CA THR A 579 -17.53 2.44 -1.42
C THR A 579 -16.25 3.23 -1.14
N PRO A 580 -15.74 3.99 -2.12
CA PRO A 580 -14.60 4.88 -1.89
C PRO A 580 -14.88 5.87 -0.74
N LEU A 581 -13.83 6.28 -0.05
CA LEU A 581 -13.92 7.39 0.90
C LEU A 581 -14.39 8.65 0.16
N GLU A 582 -15.34 9.37 0.78
CA GLU A 582 -15.78 10.66 0.26
C GLU A 582 -14.73 11.75 0.56
N ASP A 583 -14.73 12.80 -0.24
CA ASP A 583 -14.00 14.02 0.12
C ASP A 583 -14.60 14.57 1.42
N ALA A 584 -13.75 14.76 2.40
CA ALA A 584 -14.16 15.27 3.70
C ALA A 584 -14.83 16.64 3.63
N GLY A 585 -14.48 17.45 2.61
CA GLY A 585 -15.06 18.79 2.40
C GLY A 585 -14.67 19.82 3.47
N PHE A 586 -13.74 19.47 4.37
CA PHE A 586 -13.23 20.37 5.40
C PHE A 586 -11.72 20.21 5.53
N ALA A 587 -11.02 21.34 5.70
CA ALA A 587 -9.60 21.35 6.04
C ALA A 587 -9.47 21.27 7.56
N PRO A 588 -8.41 20.61 8.09
CA PRO A 588 -8.09 20.65 9.51
C PRO A 588 -7.98 22.12 9.98
N ALA A 589 -8.73 22.44 10.99
CA ALA A 589 -8.70 23.76 11.61
C ALA A 589 -8.71 23.53 13.11
N CYS A 590 -7.60 23.69 13.81
CA CYS A 590 -7.62 23.73 15.28
C CYS A 590 -8.58 24.83 15.76
N SER A 591 -9.86 24.64 15.47
CA SER A 591 -10.90 25.53 15.95
C SER A 591 -10.88 25.49 17.46
N ALA A 592 -10.80 26.64 18.09
CA ALA A 592 -10.98 26.74 19.53
C ALA A 592 -12.24 25.95 19.88
N THR A 593 -12.09 24.85 20.60
CA THR A 593 -13.23 24.13 21.18
C THR A 593 -13.98 25.17 21.98
N GLY A 594 -15.22 25.43 21.56
CA GLY A 594 -16.12 26.33 22.28
C GLY A 594 -16.16 25.92 23.76
N GLU A 595 -16.12 26.92 24.60
CA GLU A 595 -16.32 26.86 26.03
C GLU A 595 -17.58 26.09 26.43
#